data_65d7c6a9c21ee8115e8b4e70e5cd4eda
#
_entry.id   65d7c6a9c21ee8115e8b4e70e5cd4eda
#
_cell.length_a   1.000
_cell.length_b   1.000
_cell.length_c   1.000
_cell.angle_alpha   90.00
_cell.angle_beta   90.00
_cell.angle_gamma   90.00
#
_symmetry.space_group_name_H-M   'P 1'
#
loop_
_entity.id
_entity.type
_entity.pdbx_description
1 polymer ?
#
loop_
_entity_poly.entity_id
_entity_poly.type
_entity_poly.pdbx_seq_one_letter_code
_entity_poly.pdbx_strand_id
1 'polypeptide(L)'
;MTILVLDPRWPDMIPLAAATSLEGPIAYTDEVPVSVRWNLGDIFTTESAQGTLVTTDVTDPEVQKRFKAGERLVEAPSLADPLVQAQSVMRTARTRGEWEMAQTHESLIEYLEQESRELIDAIRNHHPDDALKKELSDLLLQILFHAEIASRRGAFSFPDVAQAFVDKMKNRAPYFFDGSTGTVPVDEQDRLWAEGKKREKKGK
;
A
#
# COMPACT_ATOMS: atom_id res chain seq x y z
N MET A 1 -18.21 18.21 -14.56
CA MET A 1 -18.28 16.78 -14.22
C MET A 1 -17.08 16.40 -13.39
N THR A 2 -17.23 15.45 -12.47
CA THR A 2 -16.17 15.07 -11.52
C THR A 2 -15.97 13.55 -11.53
N ILE A 3 -14.74 13.10 -11.38
CA ILE A 3 -14.39 11.71 -11.13
C ILE A 3 -13.93 11.62 -9.67
N LEU A 4 -14.61 10.82 -8.87
CA LEU A 4 -14.21 10.53 -7.49
C LEU A 4 -13.54 9.16 -7.43
N VAL A 5 -12.25 9.14 -7.10
CA VAL A 5 -11.47 7.92 -6.93
C VAL A 5 -11.40 7.59 -5.44
N LEU A 6 -12.03 6.49 -5.05
CA LEU A 6 -11.99 5.95 -3.70
C LEU A 6 -10.83 4.97 -3.53
N ASP A 7 -10.36 4.83 -2.31
CA ASP A 7 -9.35 3.83 -1.99
C ASP A 7 -9.99 2.42 -1.96
N PRO A 8 -9.56 1.47 -2.80
CA PRO A 8 -10.15 0.13 -2.85
C PRO A 8 -10.00 -0.65 -1.53
N ARG A 9 -9.08 -0.26 -0.65
CA ARG A 9 -8.90 -0.86 0.67
C ARG A 9 -9.98 -0.42 1.66
N TRP A 10 -10.48 0.80 1.49
CA TRP A 10 -11.48 1.44 2.36
C TRP A 10 -12.48 2.27 1.53
N PRO A 11 -13.24 1.65 0.65
CA PRO A 11 -14.10 2.35 -0.30
C PRO A 11 -15.23 3.15 0.38
N ASP A 12 -15.56 2.83 1.63
CA ASP A 12 -16.54 3.57 2.44
C ASP A 12 -15.94 4.85 3.06
N MET A 13 -14.61 5.04 3.02
CA MET A 13 -13.96 6.26 3.51
C MET A 13 -13.98 7.36 2.45
N ILE A 14 -15.06 8.10 2.42
CA ILE A 14 -15.24 9.20 1.49
C ILE A 14 -14.51 10.44 2.02
N PRO A 15 -13.66 11.08 1.21
CA PRO A 15 -12.99 12.31 1.64
C PRO A 15 -14.01 13.42 1.96
N LEU A 16 -13.86 14.09 3.08
CA LEU A 16 -14.72 15.22 3.43
C LEU A 16 -14.72 16.32 2.35
N ALA A 17 -13.57 16.52 1.70
CA ALA A 17 -13.45 17.43 0.57
C ALA A 17 -14.31 17.02 -0.64
N ALA A 18 -14.63 15.75 -0.80
CA ALA A 18 -15.53 15.27 -1.85
C ALA A 18 -16.96 15.73 -1.60
N ALA A 19 -17.40 15.79 -0.33
CA ALA A 19 -18.75 16.21 0.04
C ALA A 19 -19.16 17.59 -0.51
N THR A 20 -18.20 18.50 -0.69
CA THR A 20 -18.41 19.84 -1.25
C THR A 20 -18.14 19.91 -2.75
N SER A 21 -17.67 18.84 -3.36
CA SER A 21 -17.19 18.81 -4.76
C SER A 21 -18.03 17.89 -5.65
N LEU A 22 -18.90 17.06 -5.07
CA LEU A 22 -19.74 16.15 -5.82
C LEU A 22 -20.95 16.89 -6.35
N GLU A 23 -21.20 16.78 -7.63
CA GLU A 23 -22.28 17.45 -8.33
C GLU A 23 -23.11 16.42 -9.12
N GLY A 24 -24.43 16.64 -9.15
CA GLY A 24 -25.37 15.95 -10.03
C GLY A 24 -25.57 14.47 -9.72
N PRO A 25 -26.14 13.73 -10.70
CA PRO A 25 -26.38 12.32 -10.55
C PRO A 25 -25.06 11.57 -10.43
N ILE A 26 -25.01 10.59 -9.51
CA ILE A 26 -23.84 9.76 -9.27
C ILE A 26 -23.93 8.50 -10.11
N ALA A 27 -22.91 8.26 -10.92
CA ALA A 27 -22.67 7.01 -11.62
C ALA A 27 -21.51 6.24 -10.95
N TYR A 28 -21.47 4.94 -11.10
CA TYR A 28 -20.44 4.08 -10.48
C TYR A 28 -19.87 3.14 -11.53
N THR A 29 -18.58 2.88 -11.43
CA THR A 29 -17.95 1.74 -12.13
C THR A 29 -18.33 0.42 -11.45
N ASP A 30 -18.20 -0.70 -12.16
CA ASP A 30 -18.76 -1.99 -11.71
C ASP A 30 -18.11 -2.54 -10.44
N GLU A 31 -16.86 -2.24 -10.20
CA GLU A 31 -16.09 -2.70 -9.04
C GLU A 31 -16.44 -1.99 -7.73
N VAL A 32 -17.15 -0.84 -7.78
CA VAL A 32 -17.54 -0.09 -6.57
C VAL A 32 -18.54 -0.93 -5.75
N PRO A 33 -18.27 -1.18 -4.45
CA PRO A 33 -19.17 -1.99 -3.63
C PRO A 33 -20.59 -1.44 -3.53
N VAL A 34 -21.56 -2.34 -3.45
CA VAL A 34 -22.99 -1.99 -3.36
C VAL A 34 -23.28 -1.13 -2.12
N SER A 35 -22.60 -1.37 -0.99
CA SER A 35 -22.70 -0.57 0.22
C SER A 35 -22.36 0.92 -0.03
N VAL A 36 -21.29 1.17 -0.80
CA VAL A 36 -20.90 2.52 -1.18
C VAL A 36 -21.94 3.18 -2.07
N ARG A 37 -22.46 2.44 -3.04
CA ARG A 37 -23.49 2.96 -3.98
C ARG A 37 -24.75 3.39 -3.26
N TRP A 38 -25.21 2.63 -2.26
CA TRP A 38 -26.40 2.97 -1.48
C TRP A 38 -26.14 4.18 -0.56
N ASN A 39 -25.06 4.15 0.20
CA ASN A 39 -24.77 5.22 1.15
C ASN A 39 -24.48 6.57 0.48
N LEU A 40 -23.78 6.57 -0.66
CA LEU A 40 -23.50 7.81 -1.41
C LEU A 40 -24.76 8.38 -2.09
N GLY A 41 -25.64 7.55 -2.62
CA GLY A 41 -26.88 7.98 -3.24
C GLY A 41 -27.81 8.73 -2.27
N ASP A 42 -27.79 8.36 -1.00
CA ASP A 42 -28.60 9.01 0.05
C ASP A 42 -28.00 10.36 0.55
N ILE A 43 -26.69 10.53 0.43
CA ILE A 43 -25.97 11.71 0.94
C ILE A 43 -25.99 12.87 -0.08
N PHE A 44 -25.96 12.55 -1.38
CA PHE A 44 -25.77 13.54 -2.43
C PHE A 44 -26.95 13.56 -3.41
N THR A 45 -27.96 14.35 -3.07
CA THR A 45 -29.05 14.70 -3.95
C THR A 45 -28.86 16.12 -4.48
N THR A 46 -28.26 16.27 -5.64
CA THR A 46 -28.20 17.58 -6.33
C THR A 46 -28.84 17.50 -7.70
N GLU A 47 -29.62 18.53 -8.04
CA GLU A 47 -30.34 18.66 -9.31
C GLU A 47 -29.43 19.11 -10.50
N SER A 48 -28.11 18.98 -10.39
CA SER A 48 -27.17 19.39 -11.46
C SER A 48 -27.19 18.41 -12.63
N ALA A 49 -27.14 18.91 -13.86
CA ALA A 49 -27.00 18.11 -15.07
C ALA A 49 -25.60 17.50 -15.26
N GLN A 50 -24.63 17.91 -14.44
CA GLN A 50 -23.24 17.43 -14.50
C GLN A 50 -23.02 16.37 -13.43
N GLY A 51 -22.83 15.12 -13.86
CA GLY A 51 -22.74 13.95 -12.95
C GLY A 51 -21.32 13.70 -12.41
N THR A 52 -21.26 13.00 -11.29
CA THR A 52 -20.03 12.45 -10.71
C THR A 52 -19.91 10.98 -11.05
N LEU A 53 -18.73 10.54 -11.53
CA LEU A 53 -18.39 9.12 -11.66
C LEU A 53 -17.56 8.71 -10.45
N VAL A 54 -18.01 7.71 -9.70
CA VAL A 54 -17.29 7.13 -8.57
C VAL A 54 -16.64 5.82 -8.99
N THR A 55 -15.37 5.65 -8.67
CA THR A 55 -14.58 4.47 -8.99
C THR A 55 -13.58 4.13 -7.88
N THR A 56 -13.13 2.89 -7.85
CA THR A 56 -11.93 2.47 -7.11
C THR A 56 -10.80 2.05 -8.06
N ASP A 57 -11.06 2.08 -9.38
CA ASP A 57 -10.11 1.69 -10.42
C ASP A 57 -9.91 2.83 -11.44
N VAL A 58 -8.81 3.55 -11.33
CA VAL A 58 -8.44 4.60 -12.28
C VAL A 58 -8.17 4.08 -13.70
N THR A 59 -7.98 2.76 -13.87
CA THR A 59 -7.69 2.16 -15.18
C THR A 59 -8.96 1.80 -15.96
N ASP A 60 -10.13 1.93 -15.35
CA ASP A 60 -11.41 1.69 -16.00
C ASP A 60 -11.54 2.54 -17.30
N PRO A 61 -12.01 1.96 -18.41
CA PRO A 61 -12.08 2.67 -19.69
C PRO A 61 -12.92 3.95 -19.67
N GLU A 62 -14.04 3.97 -18.92
CA GLU A 62 -14.88 5.17 -18.83
C GLU A 62 -14.21 6.24 -17.97
N VAL A 63 -13.53 5.86 -16.89
CA VAL A 63 -12.71 6.77 -16.07
C VAL A 63 -11.63 7.41 -16.91
N GLN A 64 -10.89 6.61 -17.67
CA GLN A 64 -9.84 7.10 -18.57
C GLN A 64 -10.35 8.03 -19.66
N LYS A 65 -11.52 7.73 -20.21
CA LYS A 65 -12.18 8.58 -21.22
C LYS A 65 -12.55 9.93 -20.64
N ARG A 66 -13.19 9.98 -19.46
CA ARG A 66 -13.59 11.21 -18.78
C ARG A 66 -12.38 12.03 -18.32
N PHE A 67 -11.34 11.37 -17.81
CA PHE A 67 -10.09 12.03 -17.44
C PHE A 67 -9.42 12.71 -18.63
N LYS A 68 -9.34 12.03 -19.79
CA LYS A 68 -8.84 12.61 -21.04
C LYS A 68 -9.70 13.76 -21.57
N ALA A 69 -10.99 13.78 -21.26
CA ALA A 69 -11.90 14.89 -21.56
C ALA A 69 -11.72 16.10 -20.63
N GLY A 70 -10.80 16.05 -19.67
CA GLY A 70 -10.48 17.14 -18.75
C GLY A 70 -11.44 17.27 -17.56
N GLU A 71 -12.18 16.22 -17.22
CA GLU A 71 -13.03 16.23 -16.03
C GLU A 71 -12.18 16.30 -14.76
N ARG A 72 -12.70 16.97 -13.75
CA ARG A 72 -12.01 17.14 -12.46
C ARG A 72 -11.83 15.80 -11.78
N LEU A 73 -10.59 15.50 -11.39
CA LEU A 73 -10.26 14.32 -10.56
C LEU A 73 -10.23 14.71 -9.08
N VAL A 74 -10.93 13.97 -8.25
CA VAL A 74 -10.88 14.04 -6.78
C VAL A 74 -10.50 12.67 -6.27
N GLU A 75 -9.38 12.56 -5.61
CA GLU A 75 -8.86 11.28 -5.12
C GLU A 75 -8.93 11.21 -3.60
N ALA A 76 -9.18 10.02 -3.07
CA ALA A 76 -9.07 9.77 -1.64
C ALA A 76 -7.62 10.07 -1.18
N PRO A 77 -7.40 10.92 -0.15
CA PRO A 77 -6.06 11.29 0.32
C PRO A 77 -5.18 10.11 0.69
N SER A 78 -5.78 8.98 1.09
CA SER A 78 -5.06 7.72 1.38
C SER A 78 -4.34 7.12 0.15
N LEU A 79 -4.75 7.48 -1.07
CA LEU A 79 -4.06 7.08 -2.29
C LEU A 79 -2.74 7.84 -2.51
N ALA A 80 -2.56 8.99 -1.86
CA ALA A 80 -1.32 9.75 -1.86
C ALA A 80 -0.27 9.20 -0.86
N ASP A 81 -0.61 8.18 -0.05
CA ASP A 81 0.34 7.51 0.82
C ASP A 81 1.50 6.91 0.01
N PRO A 82 2.77 7.24 0.31
CA PRO A 82 3.92 6.76 -0.46
C PRO A 82 4.03 5.23 -0.54
N LEU A 83 3.60 4.49 0.49
CA LEU A 83 3.62 3.02 0.46
C LEU A 83 2.57 2.47 -0.50
N VAL A 84 1.42 3.12 -0.60
CA VAL A 84 0.37 2.76 -1.56
C VAL A 84 0.84 3.05 -2.98
N GLN A 85 1.46 4.21 -3.19
CA GLN A 85 2.04 4.58 -4.49
C GLN A 85 3.14 3.59 -4.90
N ALA A 86 4.03 3.21 -3.99
CA ALA A 86 5.09 2.24 -4.25
C ALA A 86 4.52 0.87 -4.70
N GLN A 87 3.47 0.38 -4.04
CA GLN A 87 2.77 -0.84 -4.45
C GLN A 87 2.13 -0.68 -5.84
N SER A 88 1.49 0.46 -6.12
CA SER A 88 0.87 0.74 -7.41
C SER A 88 1.89 0.80 -8.54
N VAL A 89 3.04 1.45 -8.29
CA VAL A 89 4.17 1.49 -9.23
C VAL A 89 4.67 0.08 -9.53
N MET A 90 4.89 -0.77 -8.50
CA MET A 90 5.35 -2.14 -8.70
C MET A 90 4.33 -2.99 -9.48
N ARG A 91 3.05 -2.87 -9.18
CA ARG A 91 1.97 -3.54 -9.93
C ARG A 91 1.98 -3.11 -11.40
N THR A 92 2.15 -1.81 -11.66
CA THR A 92 2.22 -1.26 -13.02
C THR A 92 3.48 -1.75 -13.74
N ALA A 93 4.64 -1.73 -13.09
CA ALA A 93 5.90 -2.25 -13.64
C ALA A 93 5.75 -3.71 -14.07
N ARG A 94 5.21 -4.55 -13.20
CA ARG A 94 4.94 -5.98 -13.47
C ARG A 94 3.83 -6.23 -14.50
N THR A 95 3.16 -5.20 -14.99
CA THR A 95 2.12 -5.31 -16.01
C THR A 95 2.58 -4.74 -17.36
N ARG A 96 3.51 -3.78 -17.36
CA ARG A 96 3.92 -3.02 -18.55
C ARG A 96 5.39 -3.17 -18.91
N GLY A 97 6.24 -3.48 -17.94
CA GLY A 97 7.67 -3.67 -18.14
C GLY A 97 7.97 -5.13 -18.51
N GLU A 98 8.55 -5.36 -19.68
CA GLU A 98 8.89 -6.71 -20.17
C GLU A 98 9.92 -7.38 -19.24
N TRP A 99 10.94 -6.64 -18.81
CA TRP A 99 11.95 -7.13 -17.90
C TRP A 99 11.34 -7.44 -16.52
N GLU A 100 10.52 -6.55 -15.97
CA GLU A 100 9.87 -6.74 -14.68
C GLU A 100 8.90 -7.93 -14.69
N MET A 101 8.16 -8.13 -15.78
CA MET A 101 7.25 -9.28 -15.92
C MET A 101 7.99 -10.62 -15.93
N ALA A 102 9.21 -10.66 -16.47
CA ALA A 102 10.00 -11.86 -16.55
C ALA A 102 10.66 -12.28 -15.22
N GLN A 103 10.73 -11.38 -14.22
CA GLN A 103 11.41 -11.66 -12.96
C GLN A 103 10.71 -12.74 -12.13
N THR A 104 11.52 -13.58 -11.49
CA THR A 104 11.13 -14.60 -10.51
C THR A 104 11.80 -14.32 -9.16
N HIS A 105 11.43 -15.05 -8.10
CA HIS A 105 12.15 -14.96 -6.84
C HIS A 105 13.64 -15.30 -6.99
N GLU A 106 13.96 -16.28 -7.81
CA GLU A 106 15.32 -16.75 -8.05
C GLU A 106 16.14 -15.74 -8.85
N SER A 107 15.58 -15.17 -9.92
CA SER A 107 16.29 -14.20 -10.76
C SER A 107 16.62 -12.89 -10.02
N LEU A 108 15.90 -12.58 -8.97
CA LEU A 108 16.12 -11.39 -8.16
C LEU A 108 17.14 -11.57 -7.03
N ILE A 109 17.68 -12.79 -6.81
CA ILE A 109 18.65 -13.03 -5.73
C ILE A 109 19.92 -12.17 -5.92
N GLU A 110 20.46 -12.11 -7.14
CA GLU A 110 21.67 -11.32 -7.43
C GLU A 110 21.48 -9.84 -7.08
N TYR A 111 20.32 -9.27 -7.42
CA TYR A 111 19.97 -7.87 -7.11
C TYR A 111 19.83 -7.68 -5.60
N LEU A 112 19.11 -8.55 -4.90
CA LEU A 112 18.96 -8.47 -3.45
C LEU A 112 20.32 -8.52 -2.74
N GLU A 113 21.24 -9.37 -3.20
CA GLU A 113 22.61 -9.45 -2.66
C GLU A 113 23.40 -8.17 -2.96
N GLN A 114 23.25 -7.59 -4.15
CA GLN A 114 23.92 -6.36 -4.55
C GLN A 114 23.43 -5.20 -3.68
N GLU A 115 22.12 -4.96 -3.63
CA GLU A 115 21.54 -3.85 -2.87
C GLU A 115 21.84 -3.98 -1.36
N SER A 116 21.85 -5.22 -0.84
CA SER A 116 22.27 -5.46 0.55
C SER A 116 23.72 -5.08 0.79
N ARG A 117 24.63 -5.34 -0.16
CA ARG A 117 26.05 -4.95 -0.06
C ARG A 117 26.22 -3.44 -0.15
N GLU A 118 25.49 -2.77 -1.04
CA GLU A 118 25.53 -1.31 -1.19
C GLU A 118 25.03 -0.59 0.07
N LEU A 119 23.93 -1.06 0.66
CA LEU A 119 23.48 -0.56 1.96
C LEU A 119 24.50 -0.76 3.07
N ILE A 120 25.12 -1.96 3.17
CA ILE A 120 26.16 -2.24 4.17
C ILE A 120 27.37 -1.32 3.97
N ASP A 121 27.75 -1.05 2.73
CA ASP A 121 28.84 -0.14 2.40
C ASP A 121 28.51 1.29 2.80
N ALA A 122 27.32 1.77 2.46
CA ALA A 122 26.85 3.10 2.85
C ALA A 122 26.87 3.31 4.38
N ILE A 123 26.45 2.29 5.15
CA ILE A 123 26.47 2.34 6.63
C ILE A 123 27.91 2.36 7.14
N ARG A 124 28.79 1.46 6.65
CA ARG A 124 30.17 1.31 7.13
C ARG A 124 31.04 2.53 6.84
N ASN A 125 30.81 3.15 5.69
CA ASN A 125 31.57 4.31 5.24
C ASN A 125 30.92 5.64 5.60
N HIS A 126 29.87 5.63 6.43
CA HIS A 126 29.17 6.83 6.89
C HIS A 126 28.75 7.76 5.74
N HIS A 127 28.17 7.17 4.69
CA HIS A 127 27.65 7.95 3.57
C HIS A 127 26.57 8.94 4.04
N PRO A 128 26.35 10.05 3.32
CA PRO A 128 25.29 11.00 3.66
C PRO A 128 23.89 10.35 3.70
N ASP A 129 22.98 10.90 4.51
CA ASP A 129 21.62 10.37 4.70
C ASP A 129 20.85 10.16 3.40
N ASP A 130 21.05 11.02 2.40
CA ASP A 130 20.42 10.86 1.09
C ASP A 130 20.91 9.60 0.33
N ALA A 131 22.19 9.26 0.45
CA ALA A 131 22.71 8.02 -0.09
C ALA A 131 22.16 6.81 0.67
N LEU A 132 22.17 6.86 2.01
CA LEU A 132 21.58 5.79 2.83
C LEU A 132 20.09 5.58 2.53
N LYS A 133 19.33 6.67 2.38
CA LYS A 133 17.92 6.61 2.00
C LYS A 133 17.72 5.94 0.64
N LYS A 134 18.60 6.22 -0.32
CA LYS A 134 18.59 5.59 -1.64
C LYS A 134 18.76 4.06 -1.51
N GLU A 135 19.79 3.59 -0.83
CA GLU A 135 20.05 2.15 -0.67
C GLU A 135 18.91 1.43 0.09
N LEU A 136 18.28 2.10 1.06
CA LEU A 136 17.08 1.59 1.72
C LEU A 136 15.89 1.50 0.75
N SER A 137 15.76 2.43 -0.20
CA SER A 137 14.69 2.37 -1.23
C SER A 137 14.92 1.23 -2.22
N ASP A 138 16.17 0.90 -2.53
CA ASP A 138 16.51 -0.21 -3.41
C ASP A 138 16.23 -1.57 -2.73
N LEU A 139 16.46 -1.70 -1.43
CA LEU A 139 15.97 -2.85 -0.68
C LEU A 139 14.43 -2.91 -0.60
N LEU A 140 13.75 -1.79 -0.46
CA LEU A 140 12.28 -1.76 -0.52
C LEU A 140 11.77 -2.21 -1.88
N LEU A 141 12.45 -1.83 -2.97
CA LEU A 141 12.16 -2.31 -4.33
C LEU A 141 12.19 -3.84 -4.39
N GLN A 142 13.21 -4.50 -3.81
CA GLN A 142 13.28 -5.96 -3.76
C GLN A 142 12.10 -6.57 -2.98
N ILE A 143 11.75 -5.99 -1.83
CA ILE A 143 10.61 -6.46 -1.04
C ILE A 143 9.31 -6.36 -1.84
N LEU A 144 9.09 -5.24 -2.53
CA LEU A 144 7.91 -5.01 -3.36
C LEU A 144 7.84 -5.97 -4.55
N PHE A 145 8.97 -6.26 -5.22
CA PHE A 145 9.05 -7.25 -6.28
C PHE A 145 8.61 -8.64 -5.78
N HIS A 146 9.22 -9.11 -4.70
CA HIS A 146 8.90 -10.42 -4.13
C HIS A 146 7.45 -10.52 -3.68
N ALA A 147 6.90 -9.46 -3.08
CA ALA A 147 5.51 -9.42 -2.66
C ALA A 147 4.55 -9.42 -3.88
N GLU A 148 4.85 -8.68 -4.94
CA GLU A 148 4.01 -8.66 -6.15
C GLU A 148 4.08 -9.98 -6.92
N ILE A 149 5.24 -10.63 -6.98
CA ILE A 149 5.37 -11.99 -7.55
C ILE A 149 4.48 -12.98 -6.80
N ALA A 150 4.50 -12.94 -5.47
CA ALA A 150 3.67 -13.81 -4.64
C ALA A 150 2.18 -13.49 -4.77
N SER A 151 1.82 -12.22 -4.84
CA SER A 151 0.44 -11.75 -4.98
C SER A 151 -0.20 -12.24 -6.28
N ARG A 152 0.51 -12.19 -7.40
CA ARG A 152 0.02 -12.66 -8.71
C ARG A 152 -0.30 -14.14 -8.78
N ARG A 153 0.29 -14.94 -7.91
CA ARG A 153 -0.05 -16.38 -7.75
C ARG A 153 -1.02 -16.65 -6.59
N GLY A 154 -1.58 -15.61 -5.96
CA GLY A 154 -2.55 -15.74 -4.88
C GLY A 154 -1.97 -16.21 -3.55
N ALA A 155 -0.65 -16.07 -3.33
CA ALA A 155 0.02 -16.56 -2.12
C ALA A 155 -0.04 -15.55 -0.97
N PHE A 156 0.54 -14.37 -1.15
CA PHE A 156 0.50 -13.26 -0.20
C PHE A 156 0.84 -11.94 -0.92
N SER A 157 0.48 -10.82 -0.31
CA SER A 157 0.70 -9.46 -0.81
C SER A 157 1.67 -8.67 0.08
N PHE A 158 2.05 -7.46 -0.32
CA PHE A 158 2.86 -6.57 0.53
C PHE A 158 2.18 -6.19 1.85
N PRO A 159 0.86 -5.91 1.94
CA PRO A 159 0.15 -5.79 3.20
C PRO A 159 0.33 -7.00 4.12
N ASP A 160 0.32 -8.23 3.60
CA ASP A 160 0.54 -9.43 4.40
C ASP A 160 1.95 -9.51 4.96
N VAL A 161 2.97 -9.05 4.19
CA VAL A 161 4.35 -8.93 4.69
C VAL A 161 4.43 -7.93 5.83
N ALA A 162 3.79 -6.77 5.69
CA ALA A 162 3.73 -5.75 6.73
C ALA A 162 2.99 -6.26 7.98
N GLN A 163 1.86 -6.97 7.79
CA GLN A 163 1.12 -7.58 8.89
C GLN A 163 1.94 -8.64 9.62
N ALA A 164 2.68 -9.48 8.89
CA ALA A 164 3.57 -10.48 9.47
C ALA A 164 4.68 -9.83 10.34
N PHE A 165 5.17 -8.65 9.96
CA PHE A 165 6.07 -7.87 10.81
C PHE A 165 5.38 -7.40 12.10
N VAL A 166 4.17 -6.83 12.01
CA VAL A 166 3.40 -6.38 13.18
C VAL A 166 3.14 -7.55 14.13
N ASP A 167 2.70 -8.70 13.61
CA ASP A 167 2.40 -9.89 14.42
C ASP A 167 3.66 -10.46 15.10
N LYS A 168 4.79 -10.44 14.39
CA LYS A 168 6.10 -10.79 14.97
C LYS A 168 6.44 -9.87 16.14
N MET A 169 6.23 -8.55 16.00
CA MET A 169 6.52 -7.60 17.06
C MET A 169 5.56 -7.76 18.25
N LYS A 170 4.26 -7.98 18.01
CA LYS A 170 3.31 -8.31 19.08
C LYS A 170 3.73 -9.54 19.88
N ASN A 171 4.25 -10.56 19.21
CA ASN A 171 4.69 -11.78 19.86
C ASN A 171 6.03 -11.63 20.59
N ARG A 172 7.01 -10.89 20.03
CA ARG A 172 8.38 -10.82 20.57
C ARG A 172 8.65 -9.60 21.43
N ALA A 173 7.91 -8.52 21.25
CA ALA A 173 8.04 -7.25 21.96
C ALA A 173 6.65 -6.71 22.39
N PRO A 174 5.89 -7.47 23.21
CA PRO A 174 4.51 -7.12 23.58
C PRO A 174 4.39 -5.76 24.26
N TYR A 175 5.45 -5.28 24.89
CA TYR A 175 5.49 -3.96 25.53
C TYR A 175 5.29 -2.77 24.56
N PHE A 176 5.37 -2.99 23.25
CA PHE A 176 4.96 -1.96 22.27
C PHE A 176 3.44 -1.81 22.17
N PHE A 177 2.66 -2.75 22.70
CA PHE A 177 1.22 -2.87 22.45
C PHE A 177 0.39 -2.94 23.76
N ASP A 178 1.02 -2.95 24.94
CA ASP A 178 0.35 -3.11 26.24
C ASP A 178 -0.10 -1.78 26.87
N GLY A 179 0.15 -0.65 26.18
CA GLY A 179 -0.19 0.69 26.67
C GLY A 179 0.77 1.23 27.74
N SER A 180 1.81 0.47 28.11
CA SER A 180 2.84 0.96 29.03
C SER A 180 3.65 2.10 28.43
N THR A 181 4.22 2.93 29.29
CA THR A 181 5.07 4.07 28.91
C THR A 181 6.43 3.95 29.62
N GLY A 182 7.47 4.40 28.96
CA GLY A 182 8.84 4.37 29.48
C GLY A 182 9.73 3.36 28.76
N THR A 183 10.99 3.33 29.13
CA THR A 183 11.99 2.42 28.57
C THR A 183 11.92 1.04 29.21
N VAL A 184 12.00 0.00 28.39
CA VAL A 184 12.11 -1.38 28.85
C VAL A 184 13.60 -1.76 28.92
N PRO A 185 14.10 -2.32 30.02
CA PRO A 185 15.49 -2.75 30.14
C PRO A 185 15.88 -3.80 29.10
N VAL A 186 17.15 -3.82 28.68
CA VAL A 186 17.63 -4.71 27.60
C VAL A 186 17.46 -6.19 27.97
N ASP A 187 17.74 -6.56 29.21
CA ASP A 187 17.56 -7.94 29.72
C ASP A 187 16.12 -8.41 29.64
N GLU A 188 15.16 -7.55 29.93
CA GLU A 188 13.74 -7.84 29.77
C GLU A 188 13.34 -7.96 28.30
N GLN A 189 13.86 -7.09 27.43
CA GLN A 189 13.67 -7.19 25.99
C GLN A 189 14.18 -8.52 25.45
N ASP A 190 15.39 -8.93 25.83
CA ASP A 190 16.01 -10.19 25.40
C ASP A 190 15.21 -11.40 25.88
N ARG A 191 14.71 -11.36 27.12
CA ARG A 191 13.85 -12.41 27.67
C ARG A 191 12.57 -12.58 26.86
N LEU A 192 11.84 -11.48 26.65
CA LEU A 192 10.58 -11.48 25.90
C LEU A 192 10.78 -11.94 24.46
N TRP A 193 11.84 -11.49 23.82
CA TRP A 193 12.20 -11.88 22.46
C TRP A 193 12.50 -13.37 22.33
N ALA A 194 13.25 -13.93 23.30
CA ALA A 194 13.56 -15.36 23.33
C ALA A 194 12.30 -16.21 23.56
N GLU A 195 11.40 -15.75 24.43
CA GLU A 195 10.11 -16.42 24.69
C GLU A 195 9.21 -16.40 23.45
N GLY A 196 9.13 -15.24 22.76
CA GLY A 196 8.38 -15.10 21.50
C GLY A 196 8.87 -16.10 20.44
N LYS A 197 10.19 -16.18 20.25
CA LYS A 197 10.79 -17.19 19.35
C LYS A 197 10.45 -18.63 19.73
N LYS A 198 10.37 -18.95 21.02
CA LYS A 198 9.98 -20.30 21.48
C LYS A 198 8.52 -20.61 21.18
N ARG A 199 7.61 -19.61 21.33
CA ARG A 199 6.19 -19.76 20.97
C ARG A 199 6.01 -20.06 19.48
N GLU A 200 6.70 -19.34 18.61
CA GLU A 200 6.64 -19.53 17.14
C GLU A 200 7.10 -20.94 16.70
N LYS A 201 8.08 -21.52 17.42
CA LYS A 201 8.57 -22.88 17.11
C LYS A 201 7.61 -23.98 17.56
N LYS A 202 6.76 -23.72 18.57
CA LYS A 202 5.78 -24.70 19.08
C LYS A 202 4.48 -24.69 18.30
N GLY A 203 4.20 -23.65 17.53
CA GLY A 203 3.00 -23.49 16.70
C GLY A 203 3.16 -23.98 15.25
N LYS A 204 4.36 -24.46 14.88
CA LYS A 204 4.67 -25.12 13.61
C LYS A 204 4.71 -26.64 13.81
#